data_eb03e8d3a8bb3cc7a3d54ad5cfd2190b
#
_entry.id   eb03e8d3a8bb3cc7a3d54ad5cfd2190b
#
_cell.length_a   1.000
_cell.length_b   1.000
_cell.length_c   1.000
_cell.angle_alpha   90.00
_cell.angle_beta   90.00
_cell.angle_gamma   90.00
#
_symmetry.space_group_name_H-M   'P 1'
#
loop_
_entity.id
_entity.type
_entity.pdbx_description
1 polymer ?
#
loop_
_entity_poly.entity_id
_entity_poly.type
_entity_poly.pdbx_seq_one_letter_code
_entity_poly.pdbx_strand_id
1 'polypeptide(L)'
;MNKPIRVFSVFCLVLFLALLVNATYLMYVRADSLSDDPRNRRIITAAFSRERGAILVGKDAIARSVPSDDKYKFQRTYSQPFKYAPITGYFSWYGQTGVERSQNAVLAGDDSRLFVTRLVDMLSNTDPKGGNVQLTVNPAAQDAAWTGLENLPGDAQGAVVALEPTTGRVLAMASTPTFDPNNFASHDFGAVAELSEELNADPREPLVNRAIGTTLPPGSTFKLVTAAAAIESGNYDADSQVPGGFRFKLPQSTTTVGNYDGGNCGGRRITLTQALQVSCNVTFLSLANELGVEAMADQAEAFGFNSTSLEDLGGQAESLYPRDMDPPQTALSGIGQSNVTATPLQMAMVAAAIANDGDVMRPYVVDEVRAPNLSVLDRTDPQSISKAVSSTTADELTKMLVATVESGTATPAQIPGVEVAGKTGTAQSTADRPPYAWFVSFAPANDPKVAVAVLVQSSDTSRSEIGGGRLGGPIAKSIMEAVITR
;
A
#
# COMPACT_ATOMS: atom_id res chain seq x y z
N MET A 1 -55.95 -46.27 -0.68
CA MET A 1 -55.73 -44.79 -0.56
C MET A 1 -56.36 -44.11 -1.78
N ASN A 2 -57.31 -43.20 -1.57
CA ASN A 2 -58.00 -42.51 -2.64
C ASN A 2 -57.05 -41.64 -3.48
N LYS A 3 -57.20 -41.70 -4.81
CA LYS A 3 -56.38 -40.93 -5.78
C LYS A 3 -56.16 -39.45 -5.37
N PRO A 4 -57.15 -38.70 -4.88
CA PRO A 4 -57.00 -37.33 -4.40
C PRO A 4 -56.03 -37.17 -3.25
N ILE A 5 -56.05 -38.07 -2.25
CA ILE A 5 -55.15 -38.03 -1.10
C ILE A 5 -53.68 -38.24 -1.51
N ARG A 6 -53.46 -39.12 -2.47
CA ARG A 6 -52.12 -39.38 -3.02
C ARG A 6 -51.55 -38.19 -3.77
N VAL A 7 -52.38 -37.53 -4.57
CA VAL A 7 -52.00 -36.29 -5.32
C VAL A 7 -51.70 -35.17 -4.35
N PHE A 8 -52.54 -34.96 -3.35
CA PHE A 8 -52.32 -33.94 -2.32
C PHE A 8 -51.03 -34.19 -1.51
N SER A 9 -50.77 -35.46 -1.11
CA SER A 9 -49.53 -35.81 -0.40
C SER A 9 -48.30 -35.56 -1.25
N VAL A 10 -48.34 -35.90 -2.54
CA VAL A 10 -47.20 -35.60 -3.46
C VAL A 10 -47.02 -34.10 -3.64
N PHE A 11 -48.11 -33.34 -3.76
CA PHE A 11 -48.03 -31.86 -3.84
C PHE A 11 -47.37 -31.26 -2.57
N CYS A 12 -47.78 -31.69 -1.38
CA CYS A 12 -47.17 -31.27 -0.12
C CYS A 12 -45.69 -31.65 -0.05
N LEU A 13 -45.31 -32.86 -0.50
CA LEU A 13 -43.92 -33.30 -0.52
C LEU A 13 -43.06 -32.43 -1.45
N VAL A 14 -43.57 -32.06 -2.64
CA VAL A 14 -42.89 -31.17 -3.57
C VAL A 14 -42.71 -29.76 -2.98
N LEU A 15 -43.73 -29.24 -2.28
CA LEU A 15 -43.60 -27.95 -1.59
C LEU A 15 -42.54 -27.99 -0.48
N PHE A 16 -42.52 -29.06 0.35
CA PHE A 16 -41.47 -29.21 1.37
C PHE A 16 -40.10 -29.35 0.75
N LEU A 17 -39.95 -30.08 -0.37
CA LEU A 17 -38.67 -30.21 -1.07
C LEU A 17 -38.22 -28.87 -1.62
N ALA A 18 -39.14 -28.09 -2.23
CA ALA A 18 -38.82 -26.75 -2.72
C ALA A 18 -38.40 -25.79 -1.60
N LEU A 19 -39.06 -25.85 -0.45
CA LEU A 19 -38.66 -25.07 0.74
C LEU A 19 -37.28 -25.48 1.27
N LEU A 20 -36.98 -26.79 1.34
CA LEU A 20 -35.67 -27.31 1.74
C LEU A 20 -34.56 -26.86 0.79
N VAL A 21 -34.80 -26.99 -0.53
CA VAL A 21 -33.84 -26.52 -1.54
C VAL A 21 -33.61 -25.01 -1.42
N ASN A 22 -34.69 -24.22 -1.27
CA ASN A 22 -34.56 -22.78 -1.10
C ASN A 22 -33.84 -22.42 0.21
N ALA A 23 -34.13 -23.10 1.31
CA ALA A 23 -33.44 -22.88 2.58
C ALA A 23 -31.93 -23.20 2.45
N THR A 24 -31.59 -24.34 1.83
CA THR A 24 -30.19 -24.71 1.55
C THR A 24 -29.52 -23.69 0.65
N TYR A 25 -30.17 -23.22 -0.40
CA TYR A 25 -29.66 -22.17 -1.28
C TYR A 25 -29.37 -20.86 -0.52
N LEU A 26 -30.29 -20.42 0.32
CA LEU A 26 -30.10 -19.23 1.16
C LEU A 26 -28.98 -19.39 2.17
N MET A 27 -28.86 -20.58 2.79
CA MET A 27 -27.87 -20.87 3.83
C MET A 27 -26.45 -21.11 3.29
N TYR A 28 -26.30 -21.61 2.06
CA TYR A 28 -24.99 -21.94 1.48
C TYR A 28 -24.55 -21.01 0.35
N VAL A 29 -25.47 -20.64 -0.54
CA VAL A 29 -25.09 -19.87 -1.74
C VAL A 29 -25.24 -18.36 -1.51
N ARG A 30 -26.21 -17.94 -0.71
CA ARG A 30 -26.47 -16.52 -0.41
C ARG A 30 -26.11 -16.09 1.00
N ALA A 31 -25.54 -16.98 1.83
CA ALA A 31 -25.23 -16.69 3.23
C ALA A 31 -24.34 -15.45 3.36
N ASP A 32 -23.22 -15.43 2.64
CA ASP A 32 -22.26 -14.33 2.70
C ASP A 32 -22.88 -13.01 2.20
N SER A 33 -23.56 -13.05 1.05
CA SER A 33 -24.19 -11.84 0.49
C SER A 33 -25.31 -11.27 1.36
N LEU A 34 -26.00 -12.12 2.13
CA LEU A 34 -27.05 -11.71 3.07
C LEU A 34 -26.46 -11.24 4.40
N SER A 35 -25.33 -11.80 4.80
CA SER A 35 -24.59 -11.40 6.00
C SER A 35 -23.94 -10.03 5.80
N ASP A 36 -23.42 -9.77 4.61
CA ASP A 36 -22.76 -8.53 4.25
C ASP A 36 -23.73 -7.41 3.85
N ASP A 37 -25.04 -7.68 3.79
CA ASP A 37 -26.05 -6.65 3.45
C ASP A 37 -26.09 -5.58 4.57
N PRO A 38 -25.76 -4.30 4.27
CA PRO A 38 -25.74 -3.20 5.25
C PRO A 38 -27.08 -3.00 5.97
N ARG A 39 -28.19 -3.52 5.42
CA ARG A 39 -29.54 -3.48 6.02
C ARG A 39 -29.77 -4.58 7.04
N ASN A 40 -28.86 -5.57 7.17
CA ASN A 40 -29.01 -6.69 8.09
C ASN A 40 -28.60 -6.29 9.52
N ARG A 41 -29.43 -5.46 10.16
CA ARG A 41 -29.19 -4.94 11.53
C ARG A 41 -29.03 -6.04 12.59
N ARG A 42 -29.55 -7.26 12.38
CA ARG A 42 -29.44 -8.36 13.33
C ARG A 42 -27.98 -8.83 13.47
N ILE A 43 -27.26 -8.94 12.35
CA ILE A 43 -25.84 -9.34 12.36
C ILE A 43 -24.99 -8.24 12.99
N ILE A 44 -25.25 -6.98 12.64
CA ILE A 44 -24.53 -5.85 13.23
C ILE A 44 -24.76 -5.78 14.74
N THR A 45 -26.01 -5.91 15.21
CA THR A 45 -26.31 -5.92 16.65
C THR A 45 -25.63 -7.10 17.36
N ALA A 46 -25.60 -8.28 16.75
CA ALA A 46 -24.91 -9.44 17.30
C ALA A 46 -23.39 -9.22 17.34
N ALA A 47 -22.81 -8.58 16.31
CA ALA A 47 -21.38 -8.28 16.25
C ALA A 47 -20.94 -7.31 17.36
N PHE A 48 -21.77 -6.31 17.72
CA PHE A 48 -21.51 -5.40 18.85
C PHE A 48 -21.70 -6.08 20.22
N SER A 49 -22.42 -7.20 20.26
CA SER A 49 -22.65 -7.95 21.50
C SER A 49 -21.65 -9.09 21.74
N ARG A 50 -20.69 -9.29 20.84
CA ARG A 50 -19.63 -10.30 20.95
C ARG A 50 -18.29 -9.68 21.29
N GLU A 51 -17.46 -10.42 22.07
CA GLU A 51 -16.07 -10.05 22.28
C GLU A 51 -15.27 -10.29 21.00
N ARG A 52 -15.11 -9.20 20.22
CA ARG A 52 -14.35 -9.22 18.97
C ARG A 52 -12.88 -9.37 19.27
N GLY A 53 -12.17 -10.24 18.53
CA GLY A 53 -10.75 -10.52 18.71
C GLY A 53 -9.84 -9.30 18.55
N ALA A 54 -8.64 -9.40 19.05
CA ALA A 54 -7.66 -8.31 18.99
C ALA A 54 -6.94 -8.24 17.64
N ILE A 55 -6.54 -7.02 17.24
CA ILE A 55 -5.54 -6.77 16.20
C ILE A 55 -4.25 -6.46 16.93
N LEU A 56 -3.18 -7.20 16.60
CA LEU A 56 -1.90 -7.20 17.34
C LEU A 56 -0.77 -6.65 16.45
N VAL A 57 0.08 -5.81 17.03
CA VAL A 57 1.37 -5.38 16.48
C VAL A 57 2.46 -5.72 17.49
N GLY A 58 3.39 -6.59 17.13
CA GLY A 58 4.33 -7.15 18.08
C GLY A 58 3.59 -7.89 19.21
N LYS A 59 3.70 -7.36 20.44
CA LYS A 59 3.01 -7.92 21.64
C LYS A 59 1.78 -7.10 22.04
N ASP A 60 1.53 -5.97 21.39
CA ASP A 60 0.52 -5.00 21.80
C ASP A 60 -0.77 -5.16 20.99
N ALA A 61 -1.90 -5.12 21.70
CA ALA A 61 -3.22 -5.05 21.08
C ALA A 61 -3.52 -3.59 20.69
N ILE A 62 -3.45 -3.30 19.38
CA ILE A 62 -3.75 -1.98 18.85
C ILE A 62 -5.24 -1.76 18.64
N ALA A 63 -6.03 -2.84 18.54
CA ALA A 63 -7.48 -2.82 18.60
C ALA A 63 -7.97 -4.00 19.42
N ARG A 64 -8.94 -3.76 20.33
CA ARG A 64 -9.52 -4.78 21.20
C ARG A 64 -10.95 -4.44 21.59
N SER A 65 -11.72 -5.42 22.02
CA SER A 65 -13.03 -5.22 22.66
C SER A 65 -12.85 -5.11 24.18
N VAL A 66 -13.56 -4.16 24.79
CA VAL A 66 -13.65 -4.01 26.25
C VAL A 66 -15.12 -4.12 26.66
N PRO A 67 -15.44 -4.62 27.87
CA PRO A 67 -16.81 -4.67 28.36
C PRO A 67 -17.44 -3.27 28.37
N SER A 68 -18.72 -3.19 28.00
CA SER A 68 -19.56 -2.00 28.05
C SER A 68 -20.80 -2.25 28.89
N ASP A 69 -21.23 -1.26 29.65
CA ASP A 69 -22.41 -1.34 30.52
C ASP A 69 -23.74 -1.10 29.78
N ASP A 70 -23.68 -0.95 28.45
CA ASP A 70 -24.85 -0.75 27.60
C ASP A 70 -25.41 -2.06 27.02
N LYS A 71 -26.45 -1.96 26.18
CA LYS A 71 -27.11 -3.11 25.54
C LYS A 71 -26.21 -3.93 24.60
N TYR A 72 -25.05 -3.41 24.21
CA TYR A 72 -24.16 -4.05 23.26
C TYR A 72 -23.07 -4.90 23.92
N LYS A 73 -22.93 -4.89 25.24
CA LYS A 73 -21.97 -5.66 26.06
C LYS A 73 -20.49 -5.32 25.84
N PHE A 74 -20.06 -5.00 24.63
CA PHE A 74 -18.66 -4.74 24.28
C PHE A 74 -18.51 -3.46 23.47
N GLN A 75 -17.47 -2.69 23.80
CA GLN A 75 -17.00 -1.51 23.07
C GLN A 75 -15.70 -1.84 22.35
N ARG A 76 -15.63 -1.59 21.04
CA ARG A 76 -14.38 -1.67 20.29
C ARG A 76 -13.52 -0.47 20.61
N THR A 77 -12.23 -0.66 20.92
CA THR A 77 -11.28 0.40 21.28
C THR A 77 -9.98 0.24 20.53
N TYR A 78 -9.37 1.37 20.16
CA TYR A 78 -8.13 1.45 19.41
C TYR A 78 -7.11 2.25 20.20
N SER A 79 -5.92 1.66 20.43
CA SER A 79 -4.79 2.36 21.02
C SER A 79 -3.97 3.05 19.92
N GLN A 80 -3.43 4.23 20.21
CA GLN A 80 -2.67 5.05 19.25
C GLN A 80 -3.45 5.19 17.91
N PRO A 81 -4.71 5.67 17.98
CA PRO A 81 -5.69 5.52 16.91
C PRO A 81 -5.21 6.10 15.58
N PHE A 82 -4.74 7.34 15.55
CA PHE A 82 -4.29 8.02 14.34
C PHE A 82 -3.13 7.30 13.63
N LYS A 83 -2.21 6.71 14.39
CA LYS A 83 -1.03 6.01 13.84
C LYS A 83 -1.39 4.73 13.09
N TYR A 84 -2.39 3.99 13.58
CA TYR A 84 -2.74 2.68 13.02
C TYR A 84 -4.04 2.69 12.20
N ALA A 85 -4.82 3.77 12.22
CA ALA A 85 -6.08 3.85 11.47
C ALA A 85 -5.97 3.49 9.98
N PRO A 86 -4.90 3.88 9.24
CA PRO A 86 -4.74 3.50 7.84
C PRO A 86 -4.71 1.99 7.62
N ILE A 87 -4.26 1.21 8.62
CA ILE A 87 -4.17 -0.25 8.57
C ILE A 87 -5.40 -0.90 9.22
N THR A 88 -5.70 -0.54 10.47
CA THR A 88 -6.82 -1.16 11.19
C THR A 88 -8.15 -0.88 10.53
N GLY A 89 -8.30 0.32 9.94
CA GLY A 89 -9.60 0.86 9.63
C GLY A 89 -10.41 1.06 10.91
N TYR A 90 -11.73 0.95 10.79
CA TYR A 90 -12.67 1.03 11.91
C TYR A 90 -13.74 -0.06 11.84
N PHE A 91 -14.31 -0.37 13.00
CA PHE A 91 -15.52 -1.17 13.18
C PHE A 91 -16.65 -0.26 13.62
N SER A 92 -17.67 -0.08 12.80
CA SER A 92 -18.78 0.84 13.02
C SER A 92 -20.12 0.17 12.75
N TRP A 93 -21.18 0.77 13.30
CA TRP A 93 -22.56 0.41 12.95
C TRP A 93 -22.87 0.59 11.46
N TYR A 94 -22.23 1.54 10.80
CA TYR A 94 -22.48 1.86 9.40
C TYR A 94 -21.56 1.14 8.43
N GLY A 95 -20.55 0.43 8.91
CA GLY A 95 -19.62 -0.32 8.08
C GLY A 95 -18.27 -0.57 8.74
N GLN A 96 -17.38 -1.16 7.95
CA GLN A 96 -16.04 -1.52 8.38
C GLN A 96 -15.06 -1.22 7.27
N THR A 97 -13.82 -0.88 7.64
CA THR A 97 -12.72 -0.64 6.69
C THR A 97 -11.45 -1.34 7.16
N GLY A 98 -10.39 -1.32 6.35
CA GLY A 98 -9.09 -1.85 6.73
C GLY A 98 -9.13 -3.32 7.18
N VAL A 99 -8.27 -3.68 8.12
CA VAL A 99 -8.18 -5.04 8.70
C VAL A 99 -9.46 -5.43 9.43
N GLU A 100 -10.18 -4.48 10.02
CA GLU A 100 -11.49 -4.75 10.62
C GLU A 100 -12.47 -5.35 9.61
N ARG A 101 -12.42 -4.92 8.36
CA ARG A 101 -13.25 -5.44 7.27
C ARG A 101 -12.67 -6.73 6.68
N SER A 102 -11.40 -6.72 6.28
CA SER A 102 -10.80 -7.85 5.57
C SER A 102 -10.70 -9.11 6.44
N GLN A 103 -10.52 -8.93 7.76
CA GLN A 103 -10.44 -10.03 8.74
C GLN A 103 -11.69 -10.14 9.62
N ASN A 104 -12.83 -9.61 9.12
CA ASN A 104 -14.06 -9.58 9.91
C ASN A 104 -14.48 -10.96 10.40
N ALA A 105 -14.43 -12.00 9.57
CA ALA A 105 -14.82 -13.36 9.92
C ALA A 105 -13.99 -13.91 11.11
N VAL A 106 -12.66 -13.68 11.08
CA VAL A 106 -11.74 -14.05 12.17
C VAL A 106 -12.07 -13.28 13.42
N LEU A 107 -12.10 -11.95 13.34
CA LEU A 107 -12.30 -11.05 14.47
C LEU A 107 -13.68 -11.24 15.12
N ALA A 108 -14.71 -11.58 14.35
CA ALA A 108 -16.06 -11.89 14.86
C ALA A 108 -16.19 -13.32 15.41
N GLY A 109 -15.21 -14.21 15.17
CA GLY A 109 -15.25 -15.60 15.57
C GLY A 109 -16.03 -16.51 14.60
N ASP A 110 -16.37 -16.04 13.40
CA ASP A 110 -17.17 -16.78 12.41
C ASP A 110 -16.31 -17.56 11.40
N ASP A 111 -14.98 -17.38 11.41
CA ASP A 111 -14.04 -18.08 10.53
C ASP A 111 -14.05 -19.60 10.76
N SER A 112 -13.94 -20.37 9.68
CA SER A 112 -13.95 -21.83 9.71
C SER A 112 -12.79 -22.44 10.51
N ARG A 113 -11.64 -21.79 10.55
CA ARG A 113 -10.45 -22.18 11.33
C ARG A 113 -10.72 -22.17 12.84
N LEU A 114 -11.72 -21.39 13.29
CA LEU A 114 -12.14 -21.30 14.69
C LEU A 114 -13.21 -22.33 15.05
N PHE A 115 -13.60 -23.24 14.14
CA PHE A 115 -14.69 -24.20 14.36
C PHE A 115 -14.50 -25.04 15.63
N VAL A 116 -13.30 -25.60 15.84
CA VAL A 116 -13.00 -26.43 17.00
C VAL A 116 -13.11 -25.62 18.31
N THR A 117 -12.58 -24.39 18.32
CA THR A 117 -12.68 -23.48 19.47
C THR A 117 -14.14 -23.19 19.81
N ARG A 118 -14.95 -22.84 18.79
CA ARG A 118 -16.39 -22.60 18.99
C ARG A 118 -17.15 -23.81 19.53
N LEU A 119 -16.79 -25.00 19.05
CA LEU A 119 -17.42 -26.24 19.56
C LEU A 119 -17.10 -26.46 21.05
N VAL A 120 -15.86 -26.23 21.45
CA VAL A 120 -15.41 -26.31 22.84
C VAL A 120 -16.13 -25.26 23.69
N ASP A 121 -16.21 -24.02 23.24
CA ASP A 121 -16.89 -22.92 23.93
C ASP A 121 -18.38 -23.24 24.14
N MET A 122 -19.05 -23.78 23.10
CA MET A 122 -20.44 -24.18 23.13
C MET A 122 -20.67 -25.31 24.16
N LEU A 123 -19.80 -26.33 24.21
CA LEU A 123 -19.88 -27.44 25.15
C LEU A 123 -19.58 -26.99 26.58
N SER A 124 -18.75 -25.97 26.74
CA SER A 124 -18.38 -25.40 28.04
C SER A 124 -19.34 -24.31 28.54
N ASN A 125 -20.39 -24.00 27.74
CA ASN A 125 -21.36 -22.94 28.01
C ASN A 125 -20.68 -21.55 28.19
N THR A 126 -19.62 -21.30 27.42
CA THR A 126 -18.90 -20.01 27.37
C THR A 126 -19.31 -19.24 26.11
N ASP A 127 -19.38 -17.89 26.21
CA ASP A 127 -19.65 -17.05 25.04
C ASP A 127 -18.48 -17.19 24.05
N PRO A 128 -18.73 -17.48 22.76
CA PRO A 128 -17.69 -17.57 21.75
C PRO A 128 -16.96 -16.24 21.61
N LYS A 129 -15.62 -16.30 21.56
CA LYS A 129 -14.74 -15.14 21.34
C LYS A 129 -14.20 -15.11 19.93
N GLY A 130 -13.92 -13.90 19.43
CA GLY A 130 -13.23 -13.70 18.15
C GLY A 130 -11.78 -14.18 18.18
N GLY A 131 -11.28 -14.63 17.02
CA GLY A 131 -9.86 -14.90 16.81
C GLY A 131 -9.07 -13.60 16.70
N ASN A 132 -7.77 -13.66 16.98
CA ASN A 132 -6.88 -12.51 16.91
C ASN A 132 -6.14 -12.48 15.56
N VAL A 133 -5.77 -11.28 15.12
CA VAL A 133 -5.01 -11.04 13.89
C VAL A 133 -3.68 -10.40 14.25
N GLN A 134 -2.57 -11.09 13.96
CA GLN A 134 -1.22 -10.55 14.12
C GLN A 134 -0.82 -9.86 12.84
N LEU A 135 -0.39 -8.59 12.94
CA LEU A 135 0.10 -7.82 11.78
C LEU A 135 1.61 -7.99 11.61
N THR A 136 2.07 -7.77 10.36
CA THR A 136 3.49 -7.76 9.98
C THR A 136 4.22 -6.51 10.46
N VAL A 137 3.49 -5.49 10.89
CA VAL A 137 3.99 -4.16 11.21
C VAL A 137 5.06 -4.20 12.31
N ASN A 138 6.18 -3.56 12.03
CA ASN A 138 7.25 -3.31 12.99
C ASN A 138 6.92 -2.03 13.78
N PRO A 139 6.75 -2.10 15.12
CA PRO A 139 6.37 -0.93 15.92
C PRO A 139 7.29 0.27 15.74
N ALA A 140 8.62 0.06 15.70
CA ALA A 140 9.58 1.16 15.59
C ALA A 140 9.59 1.79 14.19
N ALA A 141 9.45 0.97 13.14
CA ALA A 141 9.30 1.48 11.77
C ALA A 141 8.00 2.28 11.61
N GLN A 142 6.90 1.82 12.21
CA GLN A 142 5.61 2.52 12.18
C GLN A 142 5.68 3.84 12.97
N ASP A 143 6.35 3.86 14.11
CA ASP A 143 6.59 5.08 14.90
C ASP A 143 7.41 6.09 14.10
N ALA A 144 8.49 5.66 13.45
CA ALA A 144 9.32 6.51 12.62
C ALA A 144 8.53 7.08 11.41
N ALA A 145 7.73 6.24 10.74
CA ALA A 145 6.90 6.64 9.62
C ALA A 145 5.84 7.67 10.03
N TRP A 146 5.12 7.41 11.13
CA TRP A 146 4.10 8.31 11.66
C TRP A 146 4.70 9.65 12.10
N THR A 147 5.73 9.61 12.95
CA THR A 147 6.42 10.82 13.45
C THR A 147 7.02 11.64 12.31
N GLY A 148 7.55 10.98 11.28
CA GLY A 148 8.09 11.65 10.10
C GLY A 148 7.05 12.43 9.33
N LEU A 149 5.83 11.90 9.18
CA LEU A 149 4.72 12.62 8.54
C LEU A 149 4.16 13.73 9.42
N GLU A 150 4.01 13.51 10.73
CA GLU A 150 3.53 14.54 11.67
C GLU A 150 4.45 15.76 11.79
N ASN A 151 5.76 15.55 11.62
CA ASN A 151 6.75 16.61 11.68
C ASN A 151 6.86 17.42 10.36
N LEU A 152 6.12 17.06 9.32
CA LEU A 152 6.04 17.90 8.12
C LEU A 152 5.35 19.25 8.41
N PRO A 153 5.81 20.34 7.77
CA PRO A 153 5.23 21.66 8.01
C PRO A 153 3.75 21.79 7.62
N GLY A 154 2.96 22.39 8.48
CA GLY A 154 1.56 22.73 8.24
C GLY A 154 0.62 21.55 8.16
N ASP A 155 -0.47 21.72 7.42
CA ASP A 155 -1.48 20.67 7.18
C ASP A 155 -1.00 19.72 6.07
N ALA A 156 0.09 19.00 6.32
CA ALA A 156 0.70 18.13 5.33
C ALA A 156 -0.20 16.95 4.93
N GLN A 157 -0.17 16.61 3.65
CA GLN A 157 -0.76 15.41 3.10
C GLN A 157 0.35 14.51 2.55
N GLY A 158 0.39 13.27 3.01
CA GLY A 158 1.44 12.36 2.59
C GLY A 158 1.20 10.93 3.04
N ALA A 159 2.08 10.04 2.59
CA ALA A 159 2.07 8.64 2.98
C ALA A 159 3.45 8.01 2.94
N VAL A 160 3.59 6.96 3.73
CA VAL A 160 4.80 6.14 3.81
C VAL A 160 4.40 4.68 3.73
N VAL A 161 5.19 3.91 2.97
CA VAL A 161 5.16 2.44 2.98
C VAL A 161 6.58 1.93 3.17
N ALA A 162 6.75 0.98 4.09
CA ALA A 162 7.97 0.22 4.26
C ALA A 162 7.70 -1.27 4.11
N LEU A 163 8.48 -1.96 3.28
CA LEU A 163 8.37 -3.39 2.97
C LEU A 163 9.65 -4.13 3.36
N GLU A 164 9.51 -5.38 3.77
CA GLU A 164 10.62 -6.34 3.81
C GLU A 164 10.80 -6.91 2.41
N PRO A 165 11.95 -6.66 1.73
CA PRO A 165 12.08 -6.97 0.30
C PRO A 165 11.92 -8.45 -0.03
N THR A 166 12.43 -9.34 0.81
CA THR A 166 12.47 -10.80 0.56
C THR A 166 11.15 -11.52 0.80
N THR A 167 10.21 -10.88 1.52
CA THR A 167 8.94 -11.52 1.89
C THR A 167 7.71 -10.78 1.43
N GLY A 168 7.81 -9.45 1.23
CA GLY A 168 6.66 -8.59 0.97
C GLY A 168 5.91 -8.13 2.23
N ARG A 169 6.40 -8.45 3.44
CA ARG A 169 5.79 -7.99 4.71
C ARG A 169 5.74 -6.47 4.75
N VAL A 170 4.59 -5.91 5.06
CA VAL A 170 4.44 -4.47 5.30
C VAL A 170 4.94 -4.16 6.71
N LEU A 171 6.12 -3.55 6.81
CA LEU A 171 6.75 -3.18 8.08
C LEU A 171 6.20 -1.88 8.64
N ALA A 172 5.79 -0.95 7.77
CA ALA A 172 5.10 0.27 8.15
C ALA A 172 4.18 0.75 7.02
N MET A 173 3.05 1.33 7.40
CA MET A 173 2.11 1.99 6.50
C MET A 173 1.46 3.16 7.24
N ALA A 174 1.78 4.38 6.84
CA ALA A 174 1.27 5.60 7.45
C ALA A 174 0.66 6.53 6.39
N SER A 175 -0.34 7.29 6.78
CA SER A 175 -1.04 8.27 5.93
C SER A 175 -1.45 9.47 6.75
N THR A 176 -1.31 10.67 6.21
CA THR A 176 -1.75 11.93 6.84
C THR A 176 -2.48 12.82 5.82
N PRO A 177 -3.56 13.54 6.23
CA PRO A 177 -4.26 13.40 7.50
C PRO A 177 -4.94 12.04 7.65
N THR A 178 -5.37 11.72 8.86
CA THR A 178 -6.04 10.47 9.22
C THR A 178 -7.14 10.78 10.25
N PHE A 179 -7.74 9.74 10.82
CA PHE A 179 -8.91 9.85 11.70
C PHE A 179 -8.74 9.00 12.97
N ASP A 180 -9.58 9.28 13.98
CA ASP A 180 -9.68 8.40 15.17
C ASP A 180 -10.78 7.35 14.97
N PRO A 181 -10.42 6.04 14.82
CA PRO A 181 -11.39 4.97 14.65
C PRO A 181 -12.26 4.72 15.90
N ASN A 182 -11.87 5.21 17.10
CA ASN A 182 -12.71 5.12 18.29
C ASN A 182 -14.02 5.88 18.13
N ASN A 183 -13.99 7.04 17.42
CA ASN A 183 -15.18 7.82 17.17
C ASN A 183 -16.18 7.06 16.28
N PHE A 184 -15.71 6.26 15.31
CA PHE A 184 -16.56 5.41 14.47
C PHE A 184 -17.11 4.17 15.22
N ALA A 185 -16.37 3.68 16.22
CA ALA A 185 -16.76 2.54 17.03
C ALA A 185 -17.75 2.93 18.16
N SER A 186 -18.10 4.20 18.31
CA SER A 186 -19.03 4.71 19.31
C SER A 186 -20.40 4.08 19.19
N HIS A 187 -21.06 3.87 20.31
CA HIS A 187 -22.46 3.44 20.40
C HIS A 187 -23.46 4.60 20.28
N ASP A 188 -22.99 5.86 20.18
CA ASP A 188 -23.77 7.00 19.76
C ASP A 188 -23.80 7.08 18.23
N PHE A 189 -24.73 6.34 17.63
CA PHE A 189 -24.83 6.25 16.16
C PHE A 189 -25.21 7.56 15.48
N GLY A 190 -25.84 8.52 16.21
CA GLY A 190 -26.11 9.85 15.69
C GLY A 190 -24.81 10.60 15.48
N ALA A 191 -23.96 10.66 16.52
CA ALA A 191 -22.65 11.29 16.45
C ALA A 191 -21.73 10.64 15.39
N VAL A 192 -21.80 9.30 15.23
CA VAL A 192 -21.04 8.58 14.19
C VAL A 192 -21.49 9.01 12.78
N ALA A 193 -22.79 9.18 12.56
CA ALA A 193 -23.30 9.62 11.24
C ALA A 193 -22.84 11.03 10.91
N GLU A 194 -22.94 11.98 11.85
CA GLU A 194 -22.50 13.36 11.70
C GLU A 194 -20.99 13.42 11.40
N LEU A 195 -20.17 12.73 12.18
CA LEU A 195 -18.72 12.61 11.94
C LEU A 195 -18.39 12.04 10.56
N SER A 196 -19.14 11.02 10.14
CA SER A 196 -18.93 10.42 8.82
C SER A 196 -19.22 11.42 7.70
N GLU A 197 -20.27 12.23 7.81
CA GLU A 197 -20.56 13.30 6.86
C GLU A 197 -19.46 14.36 6.85
N GLU A 198 -19.01 14.80 8.02
CA GLU A 198 -17.94 15.80 8.18
C GLU A 198 -16.64 15.32 7.51
N LEU A 199 -16.16 14.11 7.85
CA LEU A 199 -14.89 13.59 7.33
C LEU A 199 -14.95 13.24 5.84
N ASN A 200 -16.11 12.84 5.32
CA ASN A 200 -16.30 12.64 3.87
C ASN A 200 -16.37 13.97 3.09
N ALA A 201 -16.78 15.05 3.73
CA ALA A 201 -16.81 16.39 3.12
C ALA A 201 -15.48 17.14 3.23
N ASP A 202 -14.53 16.67 4.05
CA ASP A 202 -13.21 17.30 4.22
C ASP A 202 -12.39 17.12 2.92
N PRO A 203 -12.00 18.23 2.25
CA PRO A 203 -11.22 18.19 1.02
C PRO A 203 -9.81 17.58 1.22
N ARG A 204 -9.36 17.40 2.45
CA ARG A 204 -8.10 16.71 2.77
C ARG A 204 -8.24 15.19 2.82
N GLU A 205 -9.46 14.66 2.65
CA GLU A 205 -9.76 13.21 2.57
C GLU A 205 -9.12 12.37 3.69
N PRO A 206 -9.38 12.65 4.98
CA PRO A 206 -8.72 11.96 6.10
C PRO A 206 -9.06 10.46 6.19
N LEU A 207 -10.16 10.01 5.57
CA LEU A 207 -10.56 8.61 5.53
C LEU A 207 -9.81 7.79 4.48
N VAL A 208 -9.10 8.45 3.55
CA VAL A 208 -8.33 7.78 2.50
C VAL A 208 -6.97 7.33 3.03
N ASN A 209 -6.69 6.03 2.96
CA ASN A 209 -5.34 5.53 3.15
C ASN A 209 -4.50 5.84 1.91
N ARG A 210 -3.77 6.96 1.93
CA ARG A 210 -2.97 7.43 0.80
C ARG A 210 -1.85 6.48 0.41
N ALA A 211 -1.40 5.63 1.33
CA ALA A 211 -0.35 4.67 1.06
C ALA A 211 -0.72 3.68 -0.07
N ILE A 212 -2.01 3.38 -0.20
CA ILE A 212 -2.54 2.41 -1.16
C ILE A 212 -3.65 2.97 -2.06
N GLY A 213 -4.37 4.01 -1.61
CA GLY A 213 -5.58 4.51 -2.28
C GLY A 213 -5.37 5.76 -3.14
N THR A 214 -4.22 6.44 -3.03
CA THR A 214 -3.93 7.66 -3.81
C THR A 214 -2.90 7.37 -4.89
N THR A 215 -3.25 7.63 -6.15
CA THR A 215 -2.36 7.52 -7.29
C THR A 215 -1.96 8.90 -7.79
N LEU A 216 -0.66 9.15 -7.88
CA LEU A 216 -0.08 10.40 -8.34
C LEU A 216 1.08 10.12 -9.30
N PRO A 217 1.45 11.07 -10.17
CA PRO A 217 2.65 10.93 -10.99
C PRO A 217 3.88 10.67 -10.11
N PRO A 218 4.62 9.57 -10.34
CA PRO A 218 5.78 9.21 -9.52
C PRO A 218 7.01 10.10 -9.80
N GLY A 219 6.98 10.85 -10.89
CA GLY A 219 8.09 11.70 -11.29
C GLY A 219 9.40 10.92 -11.42
N SER A 220 10.51 11.52 -11.03
CA SER A 220 11.84 10.92 -11.21
C SER A 220 12.10 9.61 -10.47
N THR A 221 11.20 9.14 -9.59
CA THR A 221 11.31 7.78 -9.03
C THR A 221 11.00 6.71 -10.08
N PHE A 222 10.17 7.02 -11.08
CA PHE A 222 9.88 6.10 -12.19
C PHE A 222 11.11 5.85 -13.10
N LYS A 223 12.15 6.69 -13.04
CA LYS A 223 13.41 6.45 -13.74
C LYS A 223 14.07 5.12 -13.38
N LEU A 224 13.69 4.51 -12.25
CA LEU A 224 14.10 3.15 -11.89
C LEU A 224 13.53 2.13 -12.87
N VAL A 225 12.25 2.26 -13.21
CA VAL A 225 11.58 1.39 -14.19
C VAL A 225 12.18 1.62 -15.58
N THR A 226 12.44 2.87 -15.96
CA THR A 226 13.06 3.22 -17.25
C THR A 226 14.50 2.70 -17.36
N ALA A 227 15.31 2.83 -16.30
CA ALA A 227 16.66 2.28 -16.26
C ALA A 227 16.65 0.76 -16.36
N ALA A 228 15.72 0.10 -15.60
CA ALA A 228 15.51 -1.33 -15.68
C ALA A 228 15.19 -1.78 -17.12
N ALA A 229 14.24 -1.14 -17.78
CA ALA A 229 13.88 -1.44 -19.18
C ALA A 229 15.07 -1.27 -20.13
N ALA A 230 15.88 -0.23 -19.93
CA ALA A 230 17.06 0.01 -20.75
C ALA A 230 18.10 -1.10 -20.58
N ILE A 231 18.43 -1.49 -19.34
CA ILE A 231 19.42 -2.54 -19.05
C ILE A 231 18.90 -3.91 -19.49
N GLU A 232 17.65 -4.27 -19.18
CA GLU A 232 17.03 -5.54 -19.61
C GLU A 232 16.91 -5.66 -21.13
N SER A 233 16.91 -4.54 -21.89
CA SER A 233 16.98 -4.61 -23.36
C SER A 233 18.29 -5.19 -23.88
N GLY A 234 19.34 -5.31 -23.05
CA GLY A 234 20.68 -5.75 -23.40
C GLY A 234 21.51 -4.72 -24.17
N ASN A 235 20.97 -3.53 -24.40
CA ASN A 235 21.69 -2.46 -25.13
C ASN A 235 22.42 -1.48 -24.20
N TYR A 236 22.14 -1.53 -22.90
CA TYR A 236 22.67 -0.61 -21.90
C TYR A 236 23.14 -1.37 -20.65
N ASP A 237 24.10 -0.78 -19.98
CA ASP A 237 24.62 -1.12 -18.66
C ASP A 237 24.86 0.16 -17.84
N ALA A 238 25.30 0.04 -16.60
CA ALA A 238 25.54 1.19 -15.72
C ALA A 238 26.56 2.19 -16.26
N ASP A 239 27.56 1.74 -17.06
CA ASP A 239 28.65 2.54 -17.61
C ASP A 239 28.34 3.05 -19.04
N SER A 240 27.25 2.61 -19.61
CA SER A 240 26.85 2.99 -20.97
C SER A 240 26.71 4.49 -21.12
N GLN A 241 27.29 5.02 -22.20
CA GLN A 241 27.24 6.44 -22.53
C GLN A 241 25.86 6.80 -23.10
N VAL A 242 25.14 7.65 -22.40
CA VAL A 242 23.77 8.08 -22.73
C VAL A 242 23.72 9.59 -23.02
N PRO A 243 22.69 10.10 -23.70
CA PRO A 243 22.52 11.53 -23.95
C PRO A 243 22.35 12.29 -22.62
N GLY A 244 23.19 13.29 -22.38
CA GLY A 244 23.00 14.36 -21.41
C GLY A 244 22.58 15.65 -22.12
N GLY A 245 22.81 16.79 -21.51
CA GLY A 245 22.54 18.11 -22.10
C GLY A 245 21.40 18.85 -21.41
N PHE A 246 21.03 20.01 -21.91
CA PHE A 246 20.11 20.94 -21.25
C PHE A 246 18.64 20.60 -21.47
N ARG A 247 18.29 20.15 -22.68
CA ARG A 247 16.91 19.97 -23.12
C ARG A 247 16.76 18.79 -24.08
N PHE A 248 15.63 18.11 -24.00
CA PHE A 248 15.18 17.11 -24.97
C PHE A 248 13.97 17.66 -25.74
N LYS A 249 14.01 17.58 -27.06
CA LYS A 249 12.86 17.95 -27.91
C LYS A 249 11.95 16.73 -27.99
N LEU A 250 10.69 16.88 -27.55
CA LEU A 250 9.72 15.82 -27.67
C LEU A 250 9.48 15.43 -29.13
N PRO A 251 9.37 14.13 -29.45
CA PRO A 251 9.10 13.68 -30.82
C PRO A 251 7.75 14.23 -31.28
N GLN A 252 7.62 14.48 -32.60
CA GLN A 252 6.40 15.00 -33.22
C GLN A 252 5.83 16.27 -32.56
N SER A 253 6.66 17.06 -31.86
CA SER A 253 6.22 18.23 -31.10
C SER A 253 7.22 19.36 -31.26
N THR A 254 6.80 20.60 -31.00
CA THR A 254 7.66 21.77 -30.85
C THR A 254 8.16 21.97 -29.43
N THR A 255 7.59 21.22 -28.46
CA THR A 255 7.90 21.34 -27.05
C THR A 255 9.25 20.74 -26.70
N THR A 256 10.00 21.42 -25.83
CA THR A 256 11.26 20.94 -25.27
C THR A 256 11.15 20.83 -23.76
N VAL A 257 11.68 19.74 -23.18
CA VAL A 257 11.72 19.48 -21.74
C VAL A 257 13.15 19.58 -21.24
N GLY A 258 13.37 20.31 -20.15
CA GLY A 258 14.68 20.50 -19.53
C GLY A 258 14.88 19.66 -18.27
N ASN A 259 16.08 19.73 -17.70
CA ASN A 259 16.36 19.19 -16.40
C ASN A 259 15.77 20.09 -15.30
N TYR A 260 15.55 19.52 -14.11
CA TYR A 260 14.90 20.23 -13.00
C TYR A 260 15.69 21.48 -12.56
N ASP A 261 17.02 21.36 -12.51
CA ASP A 261 17.94 22.44 -12.12
C ASP A 261 18.33 23.38 -13.30
N GLY A 262 17.83 23.10 -14.51
CA GLY A 262 18.23 23.80 -15.73
C GLY A 262 19.65 23.47 -16.20
N GLY A 263 20.37 22.56 -15.53
CA GLY A 263 21.73 22.14 -15.87
C GLY A 263 21.81 21.17 -17.04
N ASN A 264 23.05 20.80 -17.41
CA ASN A 264 23.34 19.89 -18.53
C ASN A 264 23.69 18.46 -18.11
N CYS A 265 23.38 18.08 -16.87
CA CYS A 265 23.66 16.75 -16.29
C CYS A 265 25.16 16.39 -16.21
N GLY A 266 26.05 17.34 -16.36
CA GLY A 266 27.51 17.11 -16.37
C GLY A 266 28.13 16.98 -17.75
N GLY A 267 27.36 16.98 -18.84
CA GLY A 267 27.90 16.91 -20.21
C GLY A 267 26.86 16.57 -21.27
N ARG A 268 27.32 16.50 -22.52
CA ARG A 268 26.48 16.08 -23.65
C ARG A 268 26.27 14.55 -23.68
N ARG A 269 27.25 13.81 -23.17
CA ARG A 269 27.20 12.37 -22.93
C ARG A 269 27.75 12.11 -21.55
N ILE A 270 27.08 11.23 -20.82
CA ILE A 270 27.35 10.86 -19.43
C ILE A 270 27.09 9.37 -19.26
N THR A 271 27.57 8.74 -18.20
CA THR A 271 27.19 7.36 -17.91
C THR A 271 25.75 7.27 -17.44
N LEU A 272 25.11 6.11 -17.63
CA LEU A 272 23.75 5.86 -17.11
C LEU A 272 23.71 6.02 -15.58
N THR A 273 24.77 5.57 -14.88
CA THR A 273 24.96 5.81 -13.44
C THR A 273 24.90 7.32 -13.12
N GLN A 274 25.70 8.13 -13.81
CA GLN A 274 25.70 9.58 -13.58
C GLN A 274 24.33 10.20 -13.89
N ALA A 275 23.66 9.74 -14.94
CA ALA A 275 22.34 10.23 -15.31
C ALA A 275 21.30 9.96 -14.20
N LEU A 276 21.33 8.76 -13.55
CA LEU A 276 20.45 8.44 -12.44
C LEU A 276 20.82 9.22 -11.18
N GLN A 277 22.12 9.35 -10.90
CA GLN A 277 22.70 10.07 -9.74
C GLN A 277 22.27 11.54 -9.69
N VAL A 278 22.35 12.25 -10.81
CA VAL A 278 21.92 13.66 -10.92
C VAL A 278 20.46 13.82 -11.34
N SER A 279 19.77 12.69 -11.53
CA SER A 279 18.35 12.67 -11.97
C SER A 279 18.12 13.38 -13.32
N CYS A 280 18.95 13.12 -14.32
CA CYS A 280 18.93 13.75 -15.65
C CYS A 280 17.64 13.44 -16.42
N ASN A 281 16.79 14.44 -16.67
CA ASN A 281 15.55 14.22 -17.44
C ASN A 281 15.86 13.89 -18.92
N VAL A 282 16.83 14.57 -19.51
CA VAL A 282 17.20 14.42 -20.93
C VAL A 282 17.50 12.96 -21.27
N THR A 283 18.24 12.28 -20.40
CA THR A 283 18.57 10.86 -20.57
C THR A 283 17.33 9.99 -20.59
N PHE A 284 16.48 10.11 -19.58
CA PHE A 284 15.34 9.20 -19.40
C PHE A 284 14.20 9.46 -20.37
N LEU A 285 14.03 10.71 -20.82
CA LEU A 285 13.17 11.07 -21.96
C LEU A 285 13.65 10.38 -23.25
N SER A 286 14.98 10.40 -23.49
CA SER A 286 15.59 9.78 -24.67
C SER A 286 15.44 8.26 -24.65
N LEU A 287 15.73 7.63 -23.50
CA LEU A 287 15.63 6.16 -23.34
C LEU A 287 14.20 5.67 -23.54
N ALA A 288 13.22 6.32 -22.90
CA ALA A 288 11.82 5.91 -23.07
C ALA A 288 11.32 6.09 -24.51
N ASN A 289 11.74 7.17 -25.19
CA ASN A 289 11.43 7.37 -26.60
C ASN A 289 12.08 6.30 -27.51
N GLU A 290 13.29 5.85 -27.19
CA GLU A 290 14.00 4.81 -27.96
C GLU A 290 13.42 3.42 -27.71
N LEU A 291 13.12 3.07 -26.45
CA LEU A 291 12.52 1.80 -26.07
C LEU A 291 11.09 1.64 -26.60
N GLY A 292 10.34 2.73 -26.67
CA GLY A 292 8.94 2.73 -27.09
C GLY A 292 7.97 2.31 -25.99
N VAL A 293 6.68 2.55 -26.26
CA VAL A 293 5.60 2.36 -25.26
C VAL A 293 5.47 0.92 -24.79
N GLU A 294 5.62 -0.05 -25.70
CA GLU A 294 5.43 -1.48 -25.38
C GLU A 294 6.50 -1.99 -24.40
N ALA A 295 7.79 -1.76 -24.69
CA ALA A 295 8.87 -2.18 -23.81
C ALA A 295 8.80 -1.51 -22.42
N MET A 296 8.42 -0.25 -22.39
CA MET A 296 8.22 0.48 -21.16
C MET A 296 7.02 -0.04 -20.36
N ALA A 297 5.92 -0.41 -21.04
CA ALA A 297 4.74 -0.99 -20.42
C ALA A 297 5.02 -2.40 -19.86
N ASP A 298 5.69 -3.24 -20.65
CA ASP A 298 6.08 -4.59 -20.23
C ASP A 298 6.95 -4.53 -18.97
N GLN A 299 7.90 -3.60 -18.93
CA GLN A 299 8.74 -3.41 -17.75
C GLN A 299 7.96 -2.88 -16.54
N ALA A 300 7.04 -1.94 -16.75
CA ALA A 300 6.19 -1.42 -15.67
C ALA A 300 5.27 -2.52 -15.10
N GLU A 301 4.65 -3.32 -15.97
CA GLU A 301 3.81 -4.47 -15.57
C GLU A 301 4.63 -5.54 -14.84
N ALA A 302 5.86 -5.80 -15.26
CA ALA A 302 6.75 -6.70 -14.55
C ALA A 302 7.01 -6.25 -13.10
N PHE A 303 7.02 -4.94 -12.82
CA PHE A 303 7.08 -4.36 -11.48
C PHE A 303 5.71 -4.30 -10.76
N GLY A 304 4.61 -4.74 -11.38
CA GLY A 304 3.28 -4.80 -10.78
C GLY A 304 2.35 -3.63 -11.11
N PHE A 305 2.72 -2.72 -12.03
CA PHE A 305 1.77 -1.74 -12.56
C PHE A 305 0.62 -2.42 -13.31
N ASN A 306 -0.47 -1.73 -13.51
CA ASN A 306 -1.70 -2.22 -14.14
C ASN A 306 -2.31 -3.43 -13.42
N SER A 307 -2.06 -3.54 -12.10
CA SER A 307 -2.64 -4.59 -11.26
C SER A 307 -2.74 -4.15 -9.79
N THR A 308 -3.48 -4.92 -9.01
CA THR A 308 -3.51 -4.79 -7.54
C THR A 308 -2.97 -6.08 -6.92
N SER A 309 -2.23 -5.97 -5.82
CA SER A 309 -1.50 -7.09 -5.21
C SER A 309 -1.72 -7.26 -3.70
N LEU A 310 -2.27 -6.26 -3.01
CA LEU A 310 -2.53 -6.28 -1.57
C LEU A 310 -3.93 -6.84 -1.32
N GLU A 311 -4.01 -8.15 -1.05
CA GLU A 311 -5.30 -8.86 -0.92
C GLU A 311 -5.92 -8.78 0.48
N ASP A 312 -5.08 -8.63 1.50
CA ASP A 312 -5.49 -8.68 2.91
C ASP A 312 -5.85 -7.30 3.50
N LEU A 313 -5.78 -6.25 2.69
CA LEU A 313 -6.22 -4.90 3.03
C LEU A 313 -6.93 -4.27 1.84
N GLY A 314 -8.21 -4.06 1.95
CA GLY A 314 -9.02 -3.47 0.86
C GLY A 314 -8.67 -2.00 0.58
N GLY A 315 -9.07 -1.51 -0.60
CA GLY A 315 -8.96 -0.10 -0.98
C GLY A 315 -7.68 0.27 -1.74
N GLN A 316 -6.92 -0.73 -2.23
CA GLN A 316 -5.78 -0.47 -3.12
C GLN A 316 -6.28 0.05 -4.46
N ALA A 317 -5.75 1.22 -4.87
CA ALA A 317 -5.90 1.75 -6.21
C ALA A 317 -4.83 1.15 -7.14
N GLU A 318 -5.21 0.94 -8.39
CA GLU A 318 -4.31 0.45 -9.43
C GLU A 318 -3.33 1.54 -9.86
N SER A 319 -2.04 1.24 -9.85
CA SER A 319 -0.99 2.08 -10.42
C SER A 319 -0.94 1.85 -11.92
N LEU A 320 -0.95 2.94 -12.72
CA LEU A 320 -1.18 2.83 -14.15
C LEU A 320 0.05 3.20 -14.98
N TYR A 321 0.35 2.36 -15.96
CA TYR A 321 1.17 2.68 -17.13
C TYR A 321 0.37 2.38 -18.39
N PRO A 322 -0.20 3.40 -19.09
CA PRO A 322 -1.04 3.18 -20.27
C PRO A 322 -0.20 2.70 -21.47
N ARG A 323 -0.74 1.76 -22.25
CA ARG A 323 -0.12 1.26 -23.48
C ARG A 323 -0.45 2.08 -24.73
N ASP A 324 -1.44 2.97 -24.64
CA ASP A 324 -1.95 3.79 -25.77
C ASP A 324 -1.33 5.20 -25.84
N MET A 325 -0.16 5.39 -25.23
CA MET A 325 0.55 6.66 -25.24
C MET A 325 1.19 6.95 -26.60
N ASP A 326 1.02 8.19 -27.08
CA ASP A 326 1.71 8.69 -28.26
C ASP A 326 3.23 8.90 -28.00
N PRO A 327 4.06 9.16 -29.05
CA PRO A 327 5.50 9.31 -28.85
C PRO A 327 5.92 10.42 -27.87
N PRO A 328 5.31 11.64 -27.86
CA PRO A 328 5.56 12.64 -26.81
C PRO A 328 5.23 12.13 -25.40
N GLN A 329 4.11 11.47 -25.23
CA GLN A 329 3.66 10.91 -23.96
C GLN A 329 4.58 9.77 -23.50
N THR A 330 4.99 8.89 -24.43
CA THR A 330 5.96 7.82 -24.16
C THR A 330 7.29 8.38 -23.67
N ALA A 331 7.81 9.42 -24.32
CA ALA A 331 9.03 10.08 -23.84
C ALA A 331 8.86 10.63 -22.41
N LEU A 332 7.74 11.33 -22.13
CA LEU A 332 7.45 11.88 -20.80
C LEU A 332 7.25 10.80 -19.72
N SER A 333 6.74 9.64 -20.10
CA SER A 333 6.58 8.51 -19.15
C SER A 333 7.92 8.07 -18.56
N GLY A 334 9.02 8.19 -19.33
CA GLY A 334 10.36 7.84 -18.85
C GLY A 334 10.85 8.63 -17.64
N ILE A 335 10.21 9.75 -17.35
CA ILE A 335 10.46 10.55 -16.15
C ILE A 335 9.26 10.53 -15.17
N GLY A 336 8.34 9.57 -15.31
CA GLY A 336 7.18 9.41 -14.46
C GLY A 336 6.16 10.54 -14.56
N GLN A 337 6.01 11.08 -15.76
CA GLN A 337 5.04 12.13 -16.11
C GLN A 337 4.07 11.63 -17.18
N SER A 338 3.28 12.51 -17.77
CA SER A 338 2.17 12.16 -18.65
C SER A 338 1.07 11.42 -17.88
N ASN A 339 0.62 10.26 -18.36
CA ASN A 339 -0.48 9.49 -17.78
C ASN A 339 -0.02 8.37 -16.83
N VAL A 340 1.27 8.35 -16.46
CA VAL A 340 1.79 7.38 -15.47
C VAL A 340 1.41 7.83 -14.08
N THR A 341 0.78 6.94 -13.32
CA THR A 341 0.42 7.20 -11.91
C THR A 341 0.78 6.00 -11.02
N ALA A 342 1.20 6.28 -9.81
CA ALA A 342 1.59 5.24 -8.86
C ALA A 342 1.08 5.55 -7.44
N THR A 343 0.79 4.48 -6.68
CA THR A 343 0.62 4.56 -5.24
C THR A 343 1.98 4.50 -4.53
N PRO A 344 2.10 5.00 -3.29
CA PRO A 344 3.29 4.77 -2.47
C PRO A 344 3.65 3.29 -2.32
N LEU A 345 2.66 2.41 -2.16
CA LEU A 345 2.88 0.96 -2.13
C LEU A 345 3.57 0.46 -3.40
N GLN A 346 3.09 0.86 -4.58
CA GLN A 346 3.69 0.45 -5.85
C GLN A 346 5.15 0.90 -5.96
N MET A 347 5.47 2.11 -5.54
CA MET A 347 6.85 2.60 -5.59
C MET A 347 7.74 1.92 -4.54
N ALA A 348 7.18 1.51 -3.39
CA ALA A 348 7.88 0.66 -2.42
C ALA A 348 8.16 -0.74 -3.00
N MET A 349 7.20 -1.32 -3.74
CA MET A 349 7.38 -2.60 -4.44
C MET A 349 8.48 -2.54 -5.50
N VAL A 350 8.58 -1.45 -6.27
CA VAL A 350 9.69 -1.24 -7.23
C VAL A 350 11.04 -1.25 -6.50
N ALA A 351 11.16 -0.50 -5.41
CA ALA A 351 12.39 -0.47 -4.62
C ALA A 351 12.70 -1.83 -3.97
N ALA A 352 11.68 -2.51 -3.44
CA ALA A 352 11.81 -3.84 -2.84
C ALA A 352 12.23 -4.90 -3.85
N ALA A 353 11.69 -4.86 -5.07
CA ALA A 353 12.06 -5.79 -6.13
C ALA A 353 13.54 -5.63 -6.54
N ILE A 354 14.02 -4.40 -6.70
CA ILE A 354 15.45 -4.14 -6.98
C ILE A 354 16.30 -4.68 -5.83
N ALA A 355 15.88 -4.44 -4.58
CA ALA A 355 16.55 -4.94 -3.37
C ALA A 355 16.50 -6.48 -3.20
N ASN A 356 15.63 -7.17 -3.93
CA ASN A 356 15.38 -8.61 -3.86
C ASN A 356 15.74 -9.31 -5.19
N ASP A 357 16.90 -8.99 -5.75
CA ASP A 357 17.43 -9.58 -6.98
C ASP A 357 16.48 -9.50 -8.19
N GLY A 358 15.49 -8.62 -8.14
CA GLY A 358 14.46 -8.42 -9.17
C GLY A 358 13.14 -9.16 -8.92
N ASP A 359 13.02 -9.95 -7.86
CA ASP A 359 11.78 -10.64 -7.50
C ASP A 359 10.80 -9.68 -6.82
N VAL A 360 9.61 -9.54 -7.39
CA VAL A 360 8.51 -8.74 -6.83
C VAL A 360 7.70 -9.64 -5.91
N MET A 361 7.78 -9.38 -4.61
CA MET A 361 6.99 -10.10 -3.61
C MET A 361 5.60 -9.49 -3.47
N ARG A 362 4.59 -10.35 -3.24
CA ARG A 362 3.24 -9.90 -2.91
C ARG A 362 3.25 -9.21 -1.54
N PRO A 363 2.83 -7.94 -1.44
CA PRO A 363 2.75 -7.27 -0.15
C PRO A 363 1.60 -7.85 0.70
N TYR A 364 1.80 -7.92 2.02
CA TYR A 364 0.76 -8.34 2.97
C TYR A 364 0.96 -7.68 4.33
N VAL A 365 -0.15 -7.48 5.05
CA VAL A 365 -0.19 -6.87 6.40
C VAL A 365 -0.58 -7.86 7.49
N VAL A 366 -1.23 -8.98 7.14
CA VAL A 366 -1.62 -10.02 8.09
C VAL A 366 -0.55 -11.10 8.14
N ASP A 367 0.14 -11.23 9.27
CA ASP A 367 1.18 -12.24 9.49
C ASP A 367 0.58 -13.58 9.91
N GLU A 368 -0.28 -13.54 10.93
CA GLU A 368 -0.88 -14.74 11.50
C GLU A 368 -2.34 -14.50 11.90
N VAL A 369 -3.12 -15.56 11.77
CA VAL A 369 -4.42 -15.70 12.40
C VAL A 369 -4.26 -16.58 13.63
N ARG A 370 -4.73 -16.10 14.78
CA ARG A 370 -4.59 -16.78 16.07
C ARG A 370 -5.94 -17.04 16.71
N ALA A 371 -6.05 -18.15 17.42
CA ALA A 371 -7.20 -18.44 18.29
C ALA A 371 -7.29 -17.43 19.45
N PRO A 372 -8.42 -17.36 20.19
CA PRO A 372 -8.54 -16.52 21.37
C PRO A 372 -7.47 -16.76 22.43
N ASN A 373 -6.96 -17.99 22.54
CA ASN A 373 -5.85 -18.37 23.43
C ASN A 373 -4.45 -18.07 22.86
N LEU A 374 -4.38 -17.33 21.77
CA LEU A 374 -3.17 -16.91 21.03
C LEU A 374 -2.42 -18.05 20.31
N SER A 375 -2.94 -19.28 20.27
CA SER A 375 -2.35 -20.33 19.42
C SER A 375 -2.52 -19.98 17.95
N VAL A 376 -1.46 -20.19 17.15
CA VAL A 376 -1.45 -19.90 15.71
C VAL A 376 -2.34 -20.91 15.01
N LEU A 377 -3.29 -20.42 14.23
CA LEU A 377 -4.19 -21.20 13.38
C LEU A 377 -3.74 -21.20 11.93
N ASP A 378 -3.15 -20.09 11.50
CA ASP A 378 -2.71 -19.88 10.12
C ASP A 378 -1.61 -18.83 10.08
N ARG A 379 -0.71 -18.93 9.09
CA ARG A 379 0.37 -17.97 8.84
C ARG A 379 0.43 -17.67 7.35
N THR A 380 0.65 -16.41 7.01
CA THR A 380 0.83 -16.00 5.61
C THR A 380 2.18 -16.47 5.09
N ASP A 381 2.16 -17.24 4.01
CA ASP A 381 3.37 -17.65 3.29
C ASP A 381 3.75 -16.58 2.26
N PRO A 382 5.00 -16.07 2.25
CA PRO A 382 5.49 -15.13 1.26
C PRO A 382 5.35 -15.69 -0.16
N GLN A 383 4.88 -14.85 -1.10
CA GLN A 383 4.69 -15.22 -2.50
C GLN A 383 5.36 -14.24 -3.44
N SER A 384 6.14 -14.73 -4.40
CA SER A 384 6.60 -13.94 -5.54
C SER A 384 5.47 -13.84 -6.57
N ILE A 385 5.24 -12.65 -7.12
CA ILE A 385 4.24 -12.42 -8.17
C ILE A 385 4.85 -12.27 -9.56
N SER A 386 6.11 -11.82 -9.64
CA SER A 386 6.84 -11.65 -10.89
C SER A 386 8.33 -11.56 -10.66
N LYS A 387 9.09 -11.73 -11.74
CA LYS A 387 10.51 -11.41 -11.85
C LYS A 387 10.65 -10.16 -12.72
N ALA A 388 10.77 -8.99 -12.12
CA ALA A 388 10.78 -7.72 -12.86
C ALA A 388 12.07 -7.49 -13.64
N VAL A 389 13.20 -7.91 -13.08
CA VAL A 389 14.52 -7.79 -13.71
C VAL A 389 15.40 -8.99 -13.36
N SER A 390 16.46 -9.23 -14.12
CA SER A 390 17.50 -10.18 -13.76
C SER A 390 18.26 -9.74 -12.51
N SER A 391 18.88 -10.67 -11.78
CA SER A 391 19.74 -10.34 -10.64
C SER A 391 20.90 -9.41 -11.02
N THR A 392 21.46 -9.59 -12.22
CA THR A 392 22.51 -8.72 -12.75
C THR A 392 22.02 -7.28 -12.89
N THR A 393 20.83 -7.09 -13.45
CA THR A 393 20.23 -5.75 -13.59
C THR A 393 19.90 -5.15 -12.22
N ALA A 394 19.41 -5.96 -11.28
CA ALA A 394 19.15 -5.53 -9.90
C ALA A 394 20.44 -5.04 -9.21
N ASP A 395 21.55 -5.76 -9.37
CA ASP A 395 22.87 -5.38 -8.87
C ASP A 395 23.37 -4.06 -9.48
N GLU A 396 23.21 -3.88 -10.79
CA GLU A 396 23.60 -2.64 -11.46
C GLU A 396 22.77 -1.47 -10.97
N LEU A 397 21.44 -1.61 -10.91
CA LEU A 397 20.54 -0.59 -10.37
C LEU A 397 20.88 -0.26 -8.91
N THR A 398 21.21 -1.25 -8.09
CA THR A 398 21.62 -1.06 -6.69
C THR A 398 22.86 -0.19 -6.61
N LYS A 399 23.92 -0.47 -7.38
CA LYS A 399 25.14 0.35 -7.42
C LYS A 399 24.85 1.78 -7.85
N MET A 400 24.00 1.97 -8.86
CA MET A 400 23.60 3.29 -9.34
C MET A 400 22.81 4.05 -8.27
N LEU A 401 21.95 3.38 -7.49
CA LEU A 401 21.17 3.96 -6.41
C LEU A 401 22.01 4.29 -5.19
N VAL A 402 23.02 3.48 -4.87
CA VAL A 402 24.02 3.80 -3.82
C VAL A 402 24.78 5.08 -4.21
N ALA A 403 25.26 5.19 -5.44
CA ALA A 403 25.91 6.41 -5.91
C ALA A 403 25.01 7.66 -5.80
N THR A 404 23.67 7.48 -5.98
CA THR A 404 22.70 8.57 -5.83
C THR A 404 22.60 9.06 -4.36
N VAL A 405 22.73 8.17 -3.40
CA VAL A 405 22.73 8.51 -1.96
C VAL A 405 24.11 9.03 -1.53
N GLU A 406 25.21 8.47 -2.00
CA GLU A 406 26.56 8.88 -1.60
C GLU A 406 26.89 10.31 -2.00
N SER A 407 26.58 10.69 -3.25
CA SER A 407 27.02 11.98 -3.82
C SER A 407 26.03 12.59 -4.82
N GLY A 408 24.78 12.08 -4.86
CA GLY A 408 23.72 12.57 -5.75
C GLY A 408 22.61 13.31 -5.02
N THR A 409 21.42 13.25 -5.61
CA THR A 409 20.22 13.97 -5.12
C THR A 409 19.63 13.37 -3.83
N ALA A 410 20.01 12.15 -3.44
CA ALA A 410 19.43 11.42 -2.30
C ALA A 410 20.31 11.42 -1.02
N THR A 411 21.34 12.27 -0.95
CA THR A 411 22.24 12.40 0.20
C THR A 411 21.57 12.57 1.58
N PRO A 412 20.36 13.18 1.73
CA PRO A 412 19.69 13.27 3.03
C PRO A 412 19.31 11.92 3.66
N ALA A 413 19.33 10.82 2.88
CA ALA A 413 19.05 9.47 3.39
C ALA A 413 20.28 8.69 3.83
N GLN A 414 21.48 9.28 3.82
CA GLN A 414 22.71 8.63 4.28
C GLN A 414 22.59 8.19 5.74
N ILE A 415 23.01 6.94 6.01
CA ILE A 415 23.12 6.35 7.35
C ILE A 415 24.61 6.04 7.60
N PRO A 416 25.21 6.57 8.66
CA PRO A 416 26.62 6.30 8.95
C PRO A 416 26.92 4.80 9.07
N GLY A 417 27.87 4.30 8.27
CA GLY A 417 28.29 2.90 8.30
C GLY A 417 27.36 1.92 7.59
N VAL A 418 26.31 2.40 6.89
CA VAL A 418 25.39 1.58 6.13
C VAL A 418 25.31 2.11 4.70
N GLU A 419 25.51 1.24 3.71
CA GLU A 419 25.25 1.58 2.32
C GLU A 419 23.73 1.64 2.10
N VAL A 420 23.24 2.79 1.65
CA VAL A 420 21.83 3.05 1.34
C VAL A 420 21.66 3.24 -0.15
N ALA A 421 20.72 2.55 -0.74
CA ALA A 421 20.29 2.77 -2.13
C ALA A 421 19.06 3.65 -2.13
N GLY A 422 18.97 4.67 -3.00
CA GLY A 422 17.81 5.54 -2.98
C GLY A 422 17.68 6.46 -4.19
N LYS A 423 16.46 6.95 -4.42
CA LYS A 423 16.11 7.85 -5.52
C LYS A 423 15.10 8.89 -5.07
N THR A 424 15.38 10.13 -5.42
CA THR A 424 14.46 11.27 -5.24
C THR A 424 13.51 11.38 -6.42
N GLY A 425 12.31 11.87 -6.15
CA GLY A 425 11.33 12.28 -7.15
C GLY A 425 10.76 13.65 -6.81
N THR A 426 10.54 14.45 -7.83
CA THR A 426 9.76 15.68 -7.77
C THR A 426 8.87 15.66 -9.00
N ALA A 427 7.59 15.40 -8.81
CA ALA A 427 6.63 15.36 -9.89
C ALA A 427 5.90 16.71 -9.98
N GLN A 428 5.83 17.24 -11.19
CA GLN A 428 5.07 18.48 -11.42
C GLN A 428 3.57 18.20 -11.26
N SER A 429 2.88 19.11 -10.59
CA SER A 429 1.44 19.21 -10.52
C SER A 429 0.95 20.38 -11.39
N THR A 430 -0.28 20.83 -11.21
CA THR A 430 -0.79 22.04 -11.84
C THR A 430 -0.09 23.29 -11.31
N ALA A 431 -0.19 24.42 -12.06
CA ALA A 431 0.53 25.66 -11.71
C ALA A 431 0.16 26.21 -10.32
N ASP A 432 -1.06 25.97 -9.89
CA ASP A 432 -1.67 26.41 -8.63
C ASP A 432 -1.44 25.43 -7.46
N ARG A 433 -0.86 24.25 -7.71
CA ARG A 433 -0.52 23.26 -6.66
C ARG A 433 0.99 23.08 -6.52
N PRO A 434 1.50 22.82 -5.31
CA PRO A 434 2.90 22.48 -5.13
C PRO A 434 3.24 21.15 -5.85
N PRO A 435 4.50 20.94 -6.25
CA PRO A 435 4.93 19.66 -6.80
C PRO A 435 4.84 18.55 -5.73
N TYR A 436 4.64 17.31 -6.17
CA TYR A 436 4.68 16.15 -5.30
C TYR A 436 6.13 15.74 -5.03
N ALA A 437 6.48 15.56 -3.74
CA ALA A 437 7.79 15.06 -3.36
C ALA A 437 7.74 13.56 -3.11
N TRP A 438 8.56 12.81 -3.85
CA TRP A 438 8.71 11.37 -3.73
C TRP A 438 10.12 10.99 -3.30
N PHE A 439 10.22 9.95 -2.49
CA PHE A 439 11.50 9.34 -2.15
C PHE A 439 11.33 7.83 -2.06
N VAL A 440 12.23 7.07 -2.70
CA VAL A 440 12.28 5.62 -2.58
C VAL A 440 13.69 5.19 -2.22
N SER A 441 13.82 4.19 -1.36
CA SER A 441 15.12 3.71 -0.88
C SER A 441 15.01 2.30 -0.32
N PHE A 442 16.17 1.66 -0.17
CA PHE A 442 16.30 0.43 0.61
C PHE A 442 17.67 0.36 1.31
N ALA A 443 17.74 -0.37 2.38
CA ALA A 443 18.95 -0.55 3.15
C ALA A 443 18.95 -1.84 4.01
N PRO A 444 20.17 -2.37 4.36
CA PRO A 444 21.45 -2.09 3.71
C PRO A 444 21.44 -2.51 2.22
N ALA A 445 22.23 -1.86 1.37
CA ALA A 445 22.21 -2.16 -0.07
C ALA A 445 22.69 -3.58 -0.41
N ASN A 446 23.58 -4.14 0.41
CA ASN A 446 24.21 -5.46 0.24
C ASN A 446 23.47 -6.61 0.95
N ASP A 447 22.56 -6.32 1.87
CA ASP A 447 21.71 -7.30 2.58
C ASP A 447 20.40 -6.61 2.98
N PRO A 448 19.51 -6.31 2.01
CA PRO A 448 18.36 -5.46 2.21
C PRO A 448 17.36 -6.00 3.25
N LYS A 449 17.07 -5.18 4.27
CA LYS A 449 16.10 -5.50 5.33
C LYS A 449 14.81 -4.70 5.19
N VAL A 450 14.87 -3.56 4.52
CA VAL A 450 13.73 -2.67 4.36
C VAL A 450 13.83 -1.86 3.08
N ALA A 451 12.73 -1.78 2.34
CA ALA A 451 12.52 -0.85 1.23
C ALA A 451 11.42 0.13 1.62
N VAL A 452 11.62 1.42 1.35
CA VAL A 452 10.74 2.51 1.79
C VAL A 452 10.33 3.38 0.61
N ALA A 453 9.05 3.74 0.54
CA ALA A 453 8.58 4.82 -0.29
C ALA A 453 7.89 5.89 0.57
N VAL A 454 8.23 7.14 0.33
CA VAL A 454 7.66 8.32 0.96
C VAL A 454 7.06 9.21 -0.11
N LEU A 455 5.80 9.60 0.09
CA LEU A 455 5.09 10.62 -0.70
C LEU A 455 4.74 11.79 0.21
N VAL A 456 5.11 13.01 -0.18
CA VAL A 456 4.55 14.25 0.35
C VAL A 456 3.78 14.91 -0.77
N GLN A 457 2.44 14.85 -0.66
CA GLN A 457 1.50 15.38 -1.66
C GLN A 457 1.35 16.88 -1.55
N SER A 458 1.33 17.41 -0.33
CA SER A 458 1.29 18.84 -0.01
C SER A 458 1.87 19.10 1.37
N SER A 459 2.40 20.30 1.58
CA SER A 459 2.86 20.82 2.87
C SER A 459 3.02 22.33 2.76
N ASP A 460 3.15 23.03 3.89
CA ASP A 460 3.40 24.48 3.93
C ASP A 460 4.85 24.86 3.59
N THR A 461 5.58 23.93 2.97
CA THR A 461 6.93 24.19 2.49
C THR A 461 6.91 25.07 1.25
N SER A 462 7.82 26.03 1.15
CA SER A 462 7.93 26.90 -0.02
C SER A 462 8.21 26.05 -1.29
N ARG A 463 7.60 26.44 -2.43
CA ARG A 463 7.68 25.66 -3.69
C ARG A 463 9.13 25.33 -4.12
N SER A 464 10.06 26.24 -3.87
CA SER A 464 11.48 26.05 -4.19
C SER A 464 12.20 25.06 -3.27
N GLU A 465 11.61 24.72 -2.15
CA GLU A 465 12.17 23.80 -1.15
C GLU A 465 11.51 22.42 -1.19
N ILE A 466 10.44 22.26 -1.96
CA ILE A 466 9.79 20.95 -2.13
C ILE A 466 10.63 20.07 -3.02
N GLY A 467 11.14 18.99 -2.44
CA GLY A 467 11.91 17.97 -3.14
C GLY A 467 11.97 16.67 -2.35
N GLY A 468 11.94 15.55 -3.07
CA GLY A 468 11.91 14.22 -2.45
C GLY A 468 13.05 13.99 -1.47
N GLY A 469 14.27 14.40 -1.83
CA GLY A 469 15.44 14.26 -0.95
C GLY A 469 15.30 15.04 0.36
N ARG A 470 14.76 16.26 0.29
CA ARG A 470 14.65 17.15 1.45
C ARG A 470 13.53 16.74 2.40
N LEU A 471 12.36 16.40 1.87
CA LEU A 471 11.19 16.05 2.69
C LEU A 471 11.12 14.55 2.97
N GLY A 472 11.32 13.71 1.96
CA GLY A 472 11.19 12.26 2.09
C GLY A 472 12.44 11.54 2.59
N GLY A 473 13.64 12.05 2.25
CA GLY A 473 14.91 11.42 2.63
C GLY A 473 15.09 11.22 4.14
N PRO A 474 14.89 12.24 4.98
CA PRO A 474 14.99 12.11 6.44
C PRO A 474 13.97 11.14 7.05
N ILE A 475 12.74 11.10 6.50
CA ILE A 475 11.68 10.16 6.92
C ILE A 475 12.12 8.73 6.60
N ALA A 476 12.53 8.48 5.35
CA ALA A 476 13.00 7.17 4.91
C ALA A 476 14.22 6.70 5.72
N LYS A 477 15.18 7.59 5.99
CA LYS A 477 16.34 7.32 6.85
C LYS A 477 15.92 6.82 8.24
N SER A 478 15.04 7.55 8.92
CA SER A 478 14.59 7.19 10.27
C SER A 478 13.90 5.82 10.30
N ILE A 479 13.15 5.46 9.25
CA ILE A 479 12.49 4.16 9.13
C ILE A 479 13.52 3.05 8.91
N MET A 480 14.48 3.27 8.01
CA MET A 480 15.55 2.30 7.74
C MET A 480 16.40 2.06 9.00
N GLU A 481 16.80 3.11 9.71
CA GLU A 481 17.50 3.01 10.99
C GLU A 481 16.70 2.21 12.02
N ALA A 482 15.40 2.43 12.14
CA ALA A 482 14.51 1.73 13.07
C ALA A 482 14.40 0.21 12.80
N VAL A 483 14.60 -0.22 11.55
CA VAL A 483 14.55 -1.65 11.17
C VAL A 483 15.94 -2.30 11.31
N ILE A 484 17.02 -1.60 10.90
CA ILE A 484 18.38 -2.17 10.81
C ILE A 484 19.05 -2.31 12.18
N THR A 485 18.77 -1.40 13.11
CA THR A 485 19.44 -1.34 14.43
C THR A 485 18.92 -2.34 15.47
N ARG A 486 18.13 -3.33 15.03
CA ARG A 486 17.57 -4.35 15.96
C ARG A 486 18.08 -5.75 15.71
#